data_72cadead33e043fc0dfbe0ba6fb7d2ff
#
_entry.id   72cadead33e043fc0dfbe0ba6fb7d2ff
#
_cell.length_a   1.000
_cell.length_b   1.000
_cell.length_c   1.000
_cell.angle_alpha   90.00
_cell.angle_beta   90.00
_cell.angle_gamma   90.00
#
_symmetry.space_group_name_H-M   'P 1'
#
loop_
_entity.id
_entity.type
_entity.pdbx_description
1 polymer ?
#
loop_
_entity_poly.entity_id
_entity_poly.type
_entity_poly.pdbx_seq_one_letter_code
_entity_poly.pdbx_strand_id
1 'polypeptide(L)'
;DATRGLVKQGYGDARRVYGMGGSAGGLLLAGAVNQAPDLFQAVVLQVPFVDVLNTMLDKTLPLTQQEYGEWGNPNTEADYKAIRAWSPYDNITPNAWPTMLVTTGLYDSRVPYWEAAKYVARLRATNTQKNNVQLLNVNMNSGHSGRSGRYSRLEDSAEAFSFLIFVDSQKNK
;
A
#
# COMPACT_ATOMS: atom_id res chain seq x y z
N ASP A 1 -13.97 -6.19 7.27
CA ASP A 1 -15.39 -6.65 7.45
C ASP A 1 -16.15 -6.66 6.13
N ALA A 2 -16.15 -5.57 5.30
CA ALA A 2 -16.89 -5.51 4.04
C ALA A 2 -16.56 -6.68 3.09
N THR A 3 -15.27 -6.94 2.84
CA THR A 3 -14.82 -8.04 1.96
C THR A 3 -15.29 -9.40 2.45
N ARG A 4 -15.18 -9.68 3.77
CA ARG A 4 -15.71 -10.92 4.35
C ARG A 4 -17.21 -11.02 4.22
N GLY A 5 -17.93 -9.89 4.37
CA GLY A 5 -19.38 -9.81 4.16
C GLY A 5 -19.77 -10.16 2.73
N LEU A 6 -19.09 -9.60 1.73
CA LEU A 6 -19.33 -9.89 0.31
C LEU A 6 -19.07 -11.36 -0.04
N VAL A 7 -17.95 -11.91 0.42
CA VAL A 7 -17.62 -13.33 0.23
C VAL A 7 -18.70 -14.22 0.86
N LYS A 8 -19.13 -13.93 2.09
CA LYS A 8 -20.18 -14.68 2.77
C LYS A 8 -21.51 -14.64 2.03
N GLN A 9 -21.80 -13.54 1.32
CA GLN A 9 -23.02 -13.40 0.50
C GLN A 9 -22.88 -14.00 -0.91
N GLY A 10 -21.75 -14.61 -1.25
CA GLY A 10 -21.52 -15.27 -2.54
C GLY A 10 -21.11 -14.35 -3.69
N TYR A 11 -20.72 -13.09 -3.41
CA TYR A 11 -20.23 -12.16 -4.44
C TYR A 11 -18.83 -12.45 -4.94
N GLY A 12 -18.11 -13.40 -4.35
CA GLY A 12 -16.77 -13.80 -4.78
C GLY A 12 -16.25 -15.02 -4.04
N ASP A 13 -15.12 -15.55 -4.52
CA ASP A 13 -14.40 -16.67 -3.89
C ASP A 13 -13.39 -16.13 -2.86
N ALA A 14 -13.46 -16.60 -1.61
CA ALA A 14 -12.52 -16.25 -0.54
C ALA A 14 -11.05 -16.49 -0.90
N ARG A 15 -10.80 -17.43 -1.81
CA ARG A 15 -9.45 -17.78 -2.28
C ARG A 15 -8.94 -16.86 -3.40
N ARG A 16 -9.77 -15.95 -3.89
CA ARG A 16 -9.51 -15.07 -5.05
C ARG A 16 -9.86 -13.61 -4.72
N VAL A 17 -9.45 -13.16 -3.54
CA VAL A 17 -9.59 -11.76 -3.11
C VAL A 17 -8.30 -11.01 -3.43
N TYR A 18 -8.42 -9.97 -4.22
CA TYR A 18 -7.33 -9.08 -4.63
C TYR A 18 -7.66 -7.66 -4.20
N GLY A 19 -6.63 -6.91 -3.80
CA GLY A 19 -6.80 -5.52 -3.41
C GLY A 19 -5.98 -4.58 -4.30
N MET A 20 -6.54 -3.42 -4.64
CA MET A 20 -5.81 -2.34 -5.29
C MET A 20 -6.17 -1.00 -4.66
N GLY A 21 -5.16 -0.20 -4.31
CA GLY A 21 -5.35 1.10 -3.70
C GLY A 21 -4.19 2.04 -3.95
N GLY A 22 -4.48 3.34 -4.14
CA GLY A 22 -3.48 4.36 -4.37
C GLY A 22 -3.53 5.49 -3.35
N SER A 23 -2.38 6.10 -3.04
CA SER A 23 -2.28 7.25 -2.12
C SER A 23 -2.93 6.94 -0.77
N ALA A 24 -3.92 7.73 -0.32
CA ALA A 24 -4.73 7.44 0.87
C ALA A 24 -5.50 6.09 0.78
N GLY A 25 -5.94 5.68 -0.45
CA GLY A 25 -6.49 4.35 -0.68
C GLY A 25 -5.45 3.23 -0.49
N GLY A 26 -4.18 3.52 -0.76
CA GLY A 26 -3.06 2.66 -0.44
C GLY A 26 -2.84 2.51 1.07
N LEU A 27 -2.99 3.59 1.84
CA LEU A 27 -2.99 3.56 3.30
C LEU A 27 -4.11 2.67 3.84
N LEU A 28 -5.35 2.88 3.36
CA LEU A 28 -6.50 2.08 3.78
C LEU A 28 -6.25 0.58 3.54
N LEU A 29 -5.77 0.24 2.33
CA LEU A 29 -5.52 -1.16 1.97
C LEU A 29 -4.34 -1.76 2.74
N ALA A 30 -3.25 -1.02 2.92
CA ALA A 30 -2.11 -1.47 3.71
C ALA A 30 -2.50 -1.71 5.18
N GLY A 31 -3.32 -0.83 5.77
CA GLY A 31 -3.88 -1.02 7.10
C GLY A 31 -4.81 -2.24 7.19
N ALA A 32 -5.61 -2.49 6.16
CA ALA A 32 -6.44 -3.69 6.09
C ALA A 32 -5.61 -4.98 5.99
N VAL A 33 -4.52 -4.95 5.22
CA VAL A 33 -3.57 -6.07 5.11
C VAL A 33 -2.87 -6.34 6.44
N ASN A 34 -2.46 -5.30 7.19
CA ASN A 34 -1.89 -5.49 8.53
C ASN A 34 -2.84 -6.22 9.48
N GLN A 35 -4.15 -5.94 9.38
CA GLN A 35 -5.17 -6.55 10.23
C GLN A 35 -5.62 -7.93 9.77
N ALA A 36 -5.53 -8.23 8.49
CA ALA A 36 -6.03 -9.47 7.89
C ALA A 36 -5.19 -9.86 6.66
N PRO A 37 -3.91 -10.21 6.84
CA PRO A 37 -3.01 -10.55 5.74
C PRO A 37 -3.46 -11.80 4.96
N ASP A 38 -4.15 -12.70 5.61
CA ASP A 38 -4.72 -13.93 5.06
C ASP A 38 -5.92 -13.71 4.13
N LEU A 39 -6.53 -12.54 4.20
CA LEU A 39 -7.71 -12.20 3.39
C LEU A 39 -7.37 -11.98 1.92
N PHE A 40 -6.16 -11.52 1.63
CA PHE A 40 -5.76 -11.12 0.29
C PHE A 40 -4.79 -12.12 -0.34
N GLN A 41 -5.03 -12.47 -1.59
CA GLN A 41 -4.11 -13.31 -2.37
C GLN A 41 -2.97 -12.49 -2.98
N ALA A 42 -3.32 -11.32 -3.48
CA ALA A 42 -2.34 -10.31 -3.87
C ALA A 42 -2.89 -8.91 -3.69
N VAL A 43 -1.97 -7.96 -3.59
CA VAL A 43 -2.28 -6.55 -3.35
C VAL A 43 -1.42 -5.68 -4.25
N VAL A 44 -2.03 -4.66 -4.86
CA VAL A 44 -1.34 -3.59 -5.58
C VAL A 44 -1.50 -2.29 -4.81
N LEU A 45 -0.39 -1.69 -4.41
CA LEU A 45 -0.33 -0.41 -3.73
C LEU A 45 0.37 0.61 -4.64
N GLN A 46 -0.34 1.66 -5.05
CA GLN A 46 0.19 2.67 -5.95
C GLN A 46 0.42 3.97 -5.20
N VAL A 47 1.66 4.49 -5.21
CA VAL A 47 2.07 5.69 -4.47
C VAL A 47 1.49 5.74 -3.05
N PRO A 48 1.60 4.65 -2.25
CA PRO A 48 0.81 4.48 -1.05
C PRO A 48 1.33 5.33 0.11
N PHE A 49 0.41 5.99 0.83
CA PHE A 49 0.70 6.74 2.04
C PHE A 49 0.79 5.78 3.25
N VAL A 50 1.97 5.21 3.47
CA VAL A 50 2.15 4.10 4.42
C VAL A 50 3.05 4.40 5.62
N ASP A 51 3.89 5.43 5.56
CA ASP A 51 4.76 5.87 6.65
C ASP A 51 4.21 7.15 7.30
N VAL A 52 2.92 7.07 7.65
CA VAL A 52 2.10 8.22 8.04
C VAL A 52 2.71 9.01 9.18
N LEU A 53 3.17 8.33 10.22
CA LEU A 53 3.70 8.99 11.41
C LEU A 53 4.92 9.86 11.09
N ASN A 54 5.88 9.33 10.33
CA ASN A 54 7.09 10.08 9.97
C ASN A 54 6.78 11.22 8.99
N THR A 55 5.94 10.98 8.00
CA THR A 55 5.53 12.00 7.03
C THR A 55 4.78 13.15 7.71
N MET A 56 3.88 12.85 8.65
CA MET A 56 3.14 13.89 9.39
C MET A 56 4.01 14.62 10.44
N LEU A 57 5.19 14.11 10.77
CA LEU A 57 6.20 14.83 11.57
C LEU A 57 7.08 15.77 10.73
N ASP A 58 7.19 15.54 9.42
CA ASP A 58 8.04 16.31 8.52
C ASP A 58 7.29 17.52 7.95
N LYS A 59 7.43 18.67 8.60
CA LYS A 59 6.81 19.93 8.17
C LYS A 59 7.36 20.51 6.87
N THR A 60 8.44 19.95 6.32
CA THR A 60 9.00 20.38 5.04
C THR A 60 8.24 19.82 3.84
N LEU A 61 7.45 18.77 4.05
CA LEU A 61 6.61 18.20 3.01
C LEU A 61 5.36 19.05 2.75
N PRO A 62 4.96 19.22 1.48
CA PRO A 62 3.95 20.21 1.10
C PRO A 62 2.58 20.01 1.75
N LEU A 63 2.15 18.76 1.97
CA LEU A 63 0.81 18.46 2.47
C LEU A 63 0.74 18.33 4.00
N THR A 64 1.85 18.07 4.67
CA THR A 64 1.88 17.71 6.09
C THR A 64 1.05 18.64 6.97
N GLN A 65 1.35 19.95 6.92
CA GLN A 65 0.64 20.89 7.79
C GLN A 65 -0.82 21.11 7.37
N GLN A 66 -1.12 20.99 6.08
CA GLN A 66 -2.47 21.17 5.55
C GLN A 66 -3.40 20.01 5.96
N GLU A 67 -2.84 18.82 6.13
CA GLU A 67 -3.59 17.58 6.42
C GLU A 67 -3.61 17.22 7.91
N TYR A 68 -3.13 18.08 8.81
CA TYR A 68 -3.27 17.85 10.25
C TYR A 68 -4.72 17.71 10.72
N GLY A 69 -5.65 18.38 10.04
CA GLY A 69 -7.08 18.23 10.33
C GLY A 69 -7.66 16.89 9.91
N GLU A 70 -7.03 16.19 8.98
CA GLU A 70 -7.47 14.88 8.45
C GLU A 70 -6.81 13.73 9.20
N TRP A 71 -5.49 13.76 9.33
CA TRP A 71 -4.72 12.62 9.89
C TRP A 71 -4.36 12.80 11.36
N GLY A 72 -4.40 14.02 11.89
CA GLY A 72 -3.90 14.39 13.21
C GLY A 72 -2.51 15.05 13.14
N ASN A 73 -2.15 15.74 14.22
CA ASN A 73 -0.86 16.40 14.36
C ASN A 73 0.04 15.64 15.35
N PRO A 74 0.97 14.79 14.89
CA PRO A 74 1.79 13.96 15.78
C PRO A 74 2.80 14.73 16.65
N ASN A 75 2.84 16.08 16.54
CA ASN A 75 3.56 16.91 17.51
C ASN A 75 2.81 16.99 18.85
N THR A 76 1.55 16.53 18.93
CA THR A 76 0.83 16.29 20.20
C THR A 76 0.94 14.82 20.58
N GLU A 77 1.04 14.53 21.89
CA GLU A 77 1.15 13.15 22.37
C GLU A 77 -0.10 12.33 22.03
N ALA A 78 -1.27 12.94 22.08
CA ALA A 78 -2.54 12.28 21.79
C ALA A 78 -2.60 11.81 20.32
N ASP A 79 -2.34 12.72 19.37
CA ASP A 79 -2.38 12.40 17.95
C ASP A 79 -1.23 11.47 17.55
N TYR A 80 -0.04 11.63 18.16
CA TYR A 80 1.07 10.69 17.94
C TYR A 80 0.65 9.25 18.27
N LYS A 81 0.06 9.03 19.44
CA LYS A 81 -0.42 7.71 19.87
C LYS A 81 -1.52 7.19 18.95
N ALA A 82 -2.45 8.07 18.56
CA ALA A 82 -3.53 7.73 17.65
C ALA A 82 -3.01 7.29 16.28
N ILE A 83 -2.16 8.09 15.63
CA ILE A 83 -1.58 7.77 14.32
C ILE A 83 -0.76 6.49 14.37
N ARG A 84 0.12 6.36 15.39
CA ARG A 84 0.96 5.18 15.56
C ARG A 84 0.15 3.88 15.66
N ALA A 85 -1.04 3.93 16.23
CA ALA A 85 -1.89 2.75 16.41
C ALA A 85 -2.39 2.15 15.09
N TRP A 86 -2.45 2.94 14.00
CA TRP A 86 -2.97 2.49 12.71
C TRP A 86 -2.02 2.72 11.52
N SER A 87 -0.95 3.50 11.67
CA SER A 87 0.04 3.75 10.61
C SER A 87 0.59 2.42 10.07
N PRO A 88 0.45 2.14 8.76
CA PRO A 88 0.79 0.82 8.22
C PRO A 88 2.23 0.41 8.47
N TYR A 89 3.19 1.29 8.22
CA TYR A 89 4.61 1.02 8.41
C TYR A 89 4.96 0.67 9.86
N ASP A 90 4.37 1.37 10.82
CA ASP A 90 4.65 1.20 12.24
C ASP A 90 4.09 -0.11 12.80
N ASN A 91 3.06 -0.66 12.15
CA ASN A 91 2.37 -1.87 12.58
C ASN A 91 2.75 -3.12 11.76
N ILE A 92 3.84 -3.10 11.00
CA ILE A 92 4.38 -4.30 10.36
C ILE A 92 5.05 -5.17 11.43
N THR A 93 4.56 -6.39 11.58
CA THR A 93 5.11 -7.45 12.45
C THR A 93 5.43 -8.69 11.62
N PRO A 94 6.23 -9.65 12.13
CA PRO A 94 6.45 -10.91 11.42
C PRO A 94 5.12 -11.62 11.08
N ASN A 95 4.86 -11.86 9.80
CA ASN A 95 3.62 -12.47 9.31
C ASN A 95 3.80 -13.12 7.93
N ALA A 96 2.81 -13.94 7.55
CA ALA A 96 2.66 -14.45 6.18
C ALA A 96 2.02 -13.37 5.29
N TRP A 97 2.84 -12.40 4.83
CA TRP A 97 2.36 -11.32 4.00
C TRP A 97 1.89 -11.81 2.64
N PRO A 98 0.80 -11.26 2.07
CA PRO A 98 0.37 -11.61 0.70
C PRO A 98 1.42 -11.19 -0.34
N THR A 99 1.31 -11.73 -1.54
CA THR A 99 2.11 -11.25 -2.68
C THR A 99 1.70 -9.81 -3.01
N MET A 100 2.67 -8.91 -3.12
CA MET A 100 2.41 -7.48 -3.32
C MET A 100 3.21 -6.88 -4.46
N LEU A 101 2.59 -5.96 -5.19
CA LEU A 101 3.25 -4.99 -6.05
C LEU A 101 3.04 -3.60 -5.47
N VAL A 102 4.13 -2.94 -5.11
CA VAL A 102 4.12 -1.55 -4.63
C VAL A 102 4.79 -0.68 -5.69
N THR A 103 4.08 0.33 -6.19
CA THR A 103 4.63 1.25 -7.19
C THR A 103 4.73 2.66 -6.63
N THR A 104 5.76 3.41 -7.03
CA THR A 104 5.95 4.81 -6.63
C THR A 104 6.71 5.59 -7.69
N GLY A 105 6.66 6.91 -7.64
CA GLY A 105 7.41 7.81 -8.51
C GLY A 105 8.57 8.47 -7.76
N LEU A 106 9.75 8.54 -8.37
CA LEU A 106 10.94 9.16 -7.76
C LEU A 106 10.68 10.63 -7.41
N TYR A 107 9.90 11.34 -8.23
CA TYR A 107 9.58 12.75 -8.06
C TYR A 107 8.20 12.98 -7.43
N ASP A 108 7.73 12.01 -6.65
CA ASP A 108 6.48 12.18 -5.91
C ASP A 108 6.66 13.21 -4.79
N SER A 109 5.99 14.37 -4.93
CA SER A 109 6.04 15.47 -3.99
C SER A 109 4.95 15.40 -2.91
N ARG A 110 4.00 14.46 -3.00
CA ARG A 110 2.91 14.29 -2.04
C ARG A 110 3.20 13.15 -1.08
N VAL A 111 3.54 11.99 -1.63
CA VAL A 111 3.92 10.80 -0.88
C VAL A 111 5.34 10.40 -1.32
N PRO A 112 6.36 10.76 -0.56
CA PRO A 112 7.75 10.51 -0.95
C PRO A 112 8.02 9.04 -1.24
N TYR A 113 8.80 8.76 -2.29
CA TYR A 113 9.10 7.39 -2.75
C TYR A 113 9.73 6.51 -1.64
N TRP A 114 10.39 7.11 -0.69
CA TRP A 114 11.00 6.36 0.41
C TRP A 114 9.99 5.73 1.36
N GLU A 115 8.74 6.20 1.42
CA GLU A 115 7.68 5.53 2.17
C GLU A 115 7.46 4.13 1.61
N ALA A 116 7.21 4.02 0.31
CA ALA A 116 7.05 2.74 -0.37
C ALA A 116 8.30 1.86 -0.25
N ALA A 117 9.51 2.45 -0.38
CA ALA A 117 10.76 1.72 -0.29
C ALA A 117 11.00 1.13 1.11
N LYS A 118 10.82 1.94 2.16
CA LYS A 118 10.91 1.49 3.56
C LYS A 118 9.87 0.42 3.88
N TYR A 119 8.64 0.63 3.43
CA TYR A 119 7.53 -0.29 3.64
C TYR A 119 7.83 -1.66 3.06
N VAL A 120 8.23 -1.73 1.78
CA VAL A 120 8.60 -3.00 1.12
C VAL A 120 9.82 -3.64 1.77
N ALA A 121 10.84 -2.87 2.14
CA ALA A 121 12.02 -3.41 2.82
C ALA A 121 11.65 -4.08 4.16
N ARG A 122 10.78 -3.43 4.95
CA ARG A 122 10.31 -3.99 6.22
C ARG A 122 9.41 -5.20 6.05
N LEU A 123 8.50 -5.20 5.06
CA LEU A 123 7.70 -6.37 4.71
C LEU A 123 8.57 -7.57 4.36
N ARG A 124 9.59 -7.39 3.51
CA ARG A 124 10.54 -8.46 3.14
C ARG A 124 11.29 -9.01 4.34
N ALA A 125 11.72 -8.13 5.25
CA ALA A 125 12.45 -8.53 6.47
C ALA A 125 11.58 -9.30 7.46
N THR A 126 10.27 -9.10 7.44
CA THR A 126 9.31 -9.70 8.37
C THR A 126 8.44 -10.79 7.74
N ASN A 127 8.58 -11.04 6.43
CA ASN A 127 7.77 -12.05 5.74
C ASN A 127 8.18 -13.47 6.15
N THR A 128 7.22 -14.21 6.70
CA THR A 128 7.39 -15.61 7.09
C THR A 128 7.05 -16.60 5.97
N GLN A 129 6.43 -16.12 4.87
CA GLN A 129 6.01 -16.94 3.73
C GLN A 129 6.93 -16.72 2.53
N LYS A 130 7.88 -17.63 2.34
CA LYS A 130 8.94 -17.49 1.31
C LYS A 130 8.43 -17.44 -0.13
N ASN A 131 7.28 -18.02 -0.41
CA ASN A 131 6.71 -18.08 -1.76
C ASN A 131 5.96 -16.78 -2.14
N ASN A 132 5.61 -15.96 -1.16
CA ASN A 132 4.97 -14.67 -1.38
C ASN A 132 6.04 -13.60 -1.54
N VAL A 133 5.97 -12.85 -2.62
CA VAL A 133 6.95 -11.81 -2.94
C VAL A 133 6.37 -10.41 -2.73
N GLN A 134 7.20 -9.50 -2.25
CA GLN A 134 6.89 -8.08 -2.17
C GLN A 134 7.77 -7.33 -3.16
N LEU A 135 7.16 -6.93 -4.28
CA LEU A 135 7.82 -6.21 -5.37
C LEU A 135 7.72 -4.70 -5.13
N LEU A 136 8.79 -4.00 -5.47
CA LEU A 136 8.82 -2.53 -5.52
C LEU A 136 9.20 -2.12 -6.95
N ASN A 137 8.35 -1.29 -7.56
CA ASN A 137 8.63 -0.62 -8.83
C ASN A 137 8.70 0.89 -8.59
N VAL A 138 9.87 1.48 -8.80
CA VAL A 138 10.08 2.93 -8.71
C VAL A 138 10.16 3.50 -10.12
N ASN A 139 9.16 4.28 -10.52
CA ASN A 139 9.22 5.00 -11.79
C ASN A 139 10.15 6.21 -11.64
N MET A 140 11.30 6.16 -12.33
CA MET A 140 12.36 7.16 -12.24
C MET A 140 12.03 8.50 -12.88
N ASN A 141 10.91 8.61 -13.60
CA ASN A 141 10.51 9.78 -14.37
C ASN A 141 9.11 10.30 -14.03
N SER A 142 8.49 9.82 -12.97
CA SER A 142 7.13 10.22 -12.58
C SER A 142 7.04 10.75 -11.15
N GLY A 143 5.97 11.51 -10.90
CA GLY A 143 5.53 11.94 -9.58
C GLY A 143 4.27 11.18 -9.14
N HIS A 144 3.47 11.81 -8.28
CA HIS A 144 2.29 11.21 -7.64
C HIS A 144 1.22 10.71 -8.62
N SER A 145 1.06 11.38 -9.75
CA SER A 145 0.02 11.04 -10.74
C SER A 145 0.44 9.96 -11.75
N GLY A 146 1.60 9.31 -11.54
CA GLY A 146 2.14 8.32 -12.46
C GLY A 146 2.81 8.96 -13.69
N ARG A 147 2.92 8.21 -14.76
CA ARG A 147 3.58 8.65 -16.01
C ARG A 147 2.75 9.71 -16.73
N SER A 148 3.42 10.69 -17.32
CA SER A 148 2.80 11.70 -18.18
C SER A 148 2.56 11.13 -19.57
N GLY A 149 1.42 11.47 -20.19
CA GLY A 149 1.08 11.07 -21.56
C GLY A 149 -0.25 10.32 -21.67
N ARG A 150 -0.86 10.41 -22.84
CA ARG A 150 -2.20 9.86 -23.10
C ARG A 150 -2.28 8.35 -22.84
N TYR A 151 -1.25 7.60 -23.22
CA TYR A 151 -1.22 6.14 -23.15
C TYR A 151 -0.41 5.60 -21.97
N SER A 152 0.45 6.40 -21.39
CA SER A 152 1.36 5.96 -20.31
C SER A 152 0.63 5.53 -19.05
N ARG A 153 -0.54 6.13 -18.75
CA ARG A 153 -1.41 5.68 -17.66
C ARG A 153 -2.03 4.30 -17.92
N LEU A 154 -2.21 3.93 -19.18
CA LEU A 154 -2.68 2.58 -19.54
C LEU A 154 -1.60 1.54 -19.26
N GLU A 155 -0.32 1.89 -19.42
CA GLU A 155 0.80 1.01 -19.07
C GLU A 155 0.85 0.75 -17.57
N ASP A 156 0.67 1.79 -16.73
CA ASP A 156 0.61 1.64 -15.27
C ASP A 156 -0.58 0.75 -14.85
N SER A 157 -1.73 0.91 -15.50
CA SER A 157 -2.90 0.06 -15.28
C SER A 157 -2.65 -1.38 -15.76
N ALA A 158 -2.05 -1.53 -16.93
CA ALA A 158 -1.71 -2.84 -17.50
C ALA A 158 -0.72 -3.60 -16.61
N GLU A 159 0.28 -2.94 -16.04
CA GLU A 159 1.21 -3.52 -15.07
C GLU A 159 0.46 -4.08 -13.85
N ALA A 160 -0.40 -3.26 -13.24
CA ALA A 160 -1.17 -3.65 -12.07
C ALA A 160 -2.07 -4.87 -12.34
N PHE A 161 -2.85 -4.83 -13.42
CA PHE A 161 -3.74 -5.96 -13.78
C PHE A 161 -2.96 -7.19 -14.22
N SER A 162 -1.88 -7.04 -14.97
CA SER A 162 -1.03 -8.16 -15.40
C SER A 162 -0.44 -8.88 -14.19
N PHE A 163 0.01 -8.12 -13.17
CA PHE A 163 0.49 -8.69 -11.92
C PHE A 163 -0.59 -9.52 -11.22
N LEU A 164 -1.81 -8.99 -11.06
CA LEU A 164 -2.91 -9.70 -10.41
C LEU A 164 -3.31 -10.96 -11.18
N ILE A 165 -3.42 -10.88 -12.50
CA ILE A 165 -3.74 -12.02 -13.39
C ILE A 165 -2.64 -13.07 -13.32
N PHE A 166 -1.38 -12.66 -13.32
CA PHE A 166 -0.26 -13.57 -13.16
C PHE A 166 -0.34 -14.35 -11.84
N VAL A 167 -0.55 -13.66 -10.72
CA VAL A 167 -0.67 -14.33 -9.41
C VAL A 167 -1.86 -15.30 -9.39
N ASP A 168 -3.00 -14.91 -9.96
CA ASP A 168 -4.18 -15.77 -10.06
C ASP A 168 -3.90 -17.04 -10.89
N SER A 169 -3.17 -16.90 -11.99
CA SER A 169 -2.83 -18.04 -12.87
C SER A 169 -1.93 -19.10 -12.22
N GLN A 170 -1.10 -18.70 -11.22
CA GLN A 170 -0.22 -19.65 -10.51
C GLN A 170 -0.99 -20.57 -9.55
N LYS A 171 -2.22 -20.28 -9.21
CA LYS A 171 -3.05 -21.10 -8.32
C LYS A 171 -3.73 -22.27 -8.99
N ASN A 172 -3.80 -22.25 -10.30
CA ASN A 172 -4.43 -23.31 -11.09
C ASN A 172 -3.42 -24.39 -11.53
N LYS A 173 -2.18 -24.29 -11.03
CA LYS A 173 -1.12 -25.28 -11.23
C LYS A 173 -0.87 -26.07 -9.94
#